data_c46f578f4ab5ed741ba1b0fc0367cd43
#
_entry.id   c46f578f4ab5ed741ba1b0fc0367cd43
#
_cell.length_a   1.000
_cell.length_b   1.000
_cell.length_c   1.000
_cell.angle_alpha   90.00
_cell.angle_beta   90.00
_cell.angle_gamma   90.00
#
_symmetry.space_group_name_H-M   'P 1'
#
loop_
_entity.id
_entity.type
_entity.pdbx_description
1 polymer ?
#
loop_
_entity_poly.entity_id
_entity_poly.type
_entity_poly.pdbx_seq_one_letter_code
_entity_poly.pdbx_strand_id
1 'polypeptide(L)'
;MGKLFGTDGIRGVANETLDCRLAYRVGQAAAISLTKKPGVKPSVVIGKDTRISSDMLEGALIAGLTASGCNVVRLGVTPTPGVAYLTVKLHADAGVVISASHNPFEHNGIKMFSGEGFKLSDALEEEIESLILREGELPVKTGAALGQVMDGAFTAVTSDSKNPYKQMYVSN
;
A
#
# COMPACT_ATOMS: atom_id res chain seq x y z
N MET A 1 -22.19 2.56 2.86
CA MET A 1 -21.88 3.60 1.86
C MET A 1 -20.50 4.13 2.14
N GLY A 2 -19.52 3.77 1.33
CA GLY A 2 -18.12 4.13 1.53
C GLY A 2 -17.93 5.63 1.61
N LYS A 3 -17.27 6.08 2.66
CA LYS A 3 -17.03 7.51 2.92
C LYS A 3 -15.58 7.90 2.67
N LEU A 4 -14.69 6.92 2.70
CA LEU A 4 -13.26 7.11 2.53
C LEU A 4 -12.76 6.61 1.18
N PHE A 5 -13.17 5.39 0.80
CA PHE A 5 -12.80 4.84 -0.50
C PHE A 5 -13.70 5.40 -1.60
N GLY A 6 -13.08 6.19 -2.49
CA GLY A 6 -13.66 6.55 -3.76
C GLY A 6 -13.26 5.56 -4.86
N THR A 7 -13.64 5.84 -6.12
CA THR A 7 -13.26 5.03 -7.30
C THR A 7 -11.74 4.85 -7.44
N ASP A 8 -10.97 5.82 -6.95
CA ASP A 8 -9.51 5.88 -7.05
C ASP A 8 -8.80 5.75 -5.69
N GLY A 9 -9.40 5.07 -4.73
CA GLY A 9 -8.87 4.92 -3.39
C GLY A 9 -9.21 6.10 -2.46
N ILE A 10 -8.44 6.26 -1.40
CA ILE A 10 -8.59 7.34 -0.42
C ILE A 10 -7.79 8.54 -0.93
N ARG A 11 -8.43 9.68 -1.16
CA ARG A 11 -7.78 10.91 -1.62
C ARG A 11 -8.09 12.09 -0.72
N GLY A 12 -7.14 13.01 -0.61
CA GLY A 12 -7.32 14.24 0.16
C GLY A 12 -6.16 15.20 0.01
N VAL A 13 -6.31 16.38 0.61
CA VAL A 13 -5.21 17.30 0.80
C VAL A 13 -4.28 16.73 1.86
N ALA A 14 -2.99 16.58 1.50
CA ALA A 14 -2.01 15.96 2.37
C ALA A 14 -1.82 16.76 3.66
N ASN A 15 -1.78 16.03 4.78
CA ASN A 15 -1.67 16.57 6.15
C ASN A 15 -2.85 17.47 6.59
N GLU A 16 -3.96 17.46 5.84
CA GLU A 16 -5.22 18.11 6.19
C GLU A 16 -6.34 17.03 6.29
N THR A 17 -6.78 16.50 5.16
CA THR A 17 -7.80 15.44 5.10
C THR A 17 -7.19 14.04 4.90
N LEU A 18 -5.96 13.96 4.43
CA LEU A 18 -5.16 12.74 4.33
C LEU A 18 -3.85 12.95 5.11
N ASP A 19 -3.91 12.72 6.40
CA ASP A 19 -2.80 12.89 7.34
C ASP A 19 -2.09 11.57 7.69
N CYS A 20 -1.02 11.65 8.48
CA CYS A 20 -0.28 10.49 8.95
C CYS A 20 -1.10 9.55 9.83
N ARG A 21 -2.08 10.07 10.58
CA ARG A 21 -2.92 9.24 11.45
C ARG A 21 -3.84 8.38 10.62
N LEU A 22 -4.45 8.96 9.60
CA LEU A 22 -5.29 8.23 8.65
C LEU A 22 -4.45 7.19 7.89
N ALA A 23 -3.28 7.57 7.36
CA ALA A 23 -2.39 6.65 6.64
C ALA A 23 -1.92 5.48 7.52
N TYR A 24 -1.55 5.74 8.78
CA TYR A 24 -1.22 4.70 9.76
C TYR A 24 -2.40 3.74 9.98
N ARG A 25 -3.60 4.29 10.17
CA ARG A 25 -4.80 3.51 10.41
C ARG A 25 -5.24 2.70 9.18
N VAL A 26 -5.04 3.24 7.98
CA VAL A 26 -5.22 2.49 6.72
C VAL A 26 -4.27 1.29 6.69
N GLY A 27 -3.00 1.48 7.06
CA GLY A 27 -2.02 0.39 7.14
C GLY A 27 -2.43 -0.70 8.13
N GLN A 28 -2.88 -0.33 9.33
CA GLN A 28 -3.37 -1.29 10.32
C GLN A 28 -4.58 -2.08 9.80
N ALA A 29 -5.59 -1.38 9.29
CA ALA A 29 -6.81 -1.99 8.77
C ALA A 29 -6.52 -2.94 7.60
N ALA A 30 -5.68 -2.52 6.65
CA ALA A 30 -5.26 -3.36 5.54
C ALA A 30 -4.54 -4.63 6.01
N ALA A 31 -3.59 -4.53 6.94
CA ALA A 31 -2.89 -5.70 7.49
C ALA A 31 -3.85 -6.70 8.16
N ILE A 32 -4.83 -6.20 8.92
CA ILE A 32 -5.83 -7.03 9.59
C ILE A 32 -6.69 -7.76 8.55
N SER A 33 -7.25 -7.04 7.58
CA SER A 33 -8.14 -7.61 6.55
C SER A 33 -7.41 -8.56 5.59
N LEU A 34 -6.11 -8.36 5.34
CA LEU A 34 -5.29 -9.24 4.51
C LEU A 34 -4.82 -10.51 5.24
N THR A 35 -4.94 -10.57 6.56
CA THR A 35 -4.50 -11.74 7.36
C THR A 35 -5.49 -12.89 7.22
N LYS A 36 -5.25 -13.81 6.29
CA LYS A 36 -6.12 -14.95 5.98
C LYS A 36 -6.01 -16.12 6.96
N LYS A 37 -4.84 -16.29 7.59
CA LYS A 37 -4.55 -17.41 8.49
C LYS A 37 -3.74 -16.94 9.70
N PRO A 38 -4.06 -17.42 10.92
CA PRO A 38 -3.25 -17.14 12.09
C PRO A 38 -1.79 -17.59 11.89
N GLY A 39 -0.85 -16.75 12.29
CA GLY A 39 0.59 -17.06 12.19
C GLY A 39 1.23 -16.82 10.82
N VAL A 40 0.43 -16.58 9.78
CA VAL A 40 0.94 -16.20 8.46
C VAL A 40 0.88 -14.68 8.31
N LYS A 41 2.03 -14.06 8.07
CA LYS A 41 2.12 -12.62 7.85
C LYS A 41 1.73 -12.30 6.40
N PRO A 42 0.76 -11.44 6.17
CA PRO A 42 0.53 -10.93 4.82
C PRO A 42 1.72 -10.09 4.34
N SER A 43 1.83 -9.94 3.04
CA SER A 43 2.86 -9.12 2.40
C SER A 43 2.23 -8.07 1.49
N VAL A 44 2.77 -6.86 1.54
CA VAL A 44 2.29 -5.72 0.75
C VAL A 44 3.46 -5.06 0.04
N VAL A 45 3.32 -4.78 -1.25
CA VAL A 45 4.27 -3.94 -1.97
C VAL A 45 3.77 -2.50 -1.99
N ILE A 46 4.65 -1.53 -1.80
CA ILE A 46 4.31 -0.11 -1.77
C ILE A 46 5.16 0.66 -2.77
N GLY A 47 4.51 1.35 -3.70
CA GLY A 47 5.13 2.35 -4.55
C GLY A 47 4.52 3.72 -4.31
N LYS A 48 5.20 4.76 -4.79
CA LYS A 48 4.76 6.15 -4.64
C LYS A 48 5.13 6.98 -5.86
N ASP A 49 4.48 8.13 -6.00
CA ASP A 49 4.92 9.16 -6.93
C ASP A 49 5.92 10.13 -6.28
N THR A 50 6.32 11.15 -7.01
CA THR A 50 7.34 12.13 -6.59
C THR A 50 6.80 13.28 -5.76
N ARG A 51 5.53 13.24 -5.31
CA ARG A 51 4.95 14.29 -4.46
C ARG A 51 5.69 14.38 -3.13
N ILE A 52 5.91 15.59 -2.65
CA ILE A 52 6.62 15.86 -1.39
C ILE A 52 5.95 15.15 -0.19
N SER A 53 4.63 15.00 -0.21
CA SER A 53 3.87 14.32 0.84
C SER A 53 3.94 12.79 0.78
N SER A 54 4.48 12.23 -0.30
CA SER A 54 4.49 10.77 -0.49
C SER A 54 5.38 10.06 0.53
N ASP A 55 6.53 10.64 0.90
CA ASP A 55 7.42 10.06 1.92
C ASP A 55 6.76 10.01 3.30
N MET A 56 6.07 11.08 3.67
CA MET A 56 5.35 11.19 4.94
C MET A 56 4.24 10.12 5.03
N LEU A 57 3.43 10.00 3.99
CA LEU A 57 2.32 9.03 3.95
C LEU A 57 2.82 7.59 3.87
N GLU A 58 3.90 7.35 3.09
CA GLU A 58 4.55 6.03 3.01
C GLU A 58 5.04 5.58 4.39
N GLY A 59 5.77 6.45 5.09
CA GLY A 59 6.28 6.13 6.43
C GLY A 59 5.17 5.78 7.42
N ALA A 60 4.09 6.55 7.43
CA ALA A 60 2.94 6.32 8.29
C ALA A 60 2.20 5.02 7.94
N LEU A 61 1.97 4.77 6.66
CA LEU A 61 1.32 3.55 6.16
C LEU A 61 2.13 2.29 6.51
N ILE A 62 3.45 2.34 6.29
CA ILE A 62 4.38 1.25 6.64
C ILE A 62 4.34 0.97 8.14
N ALA A 63 4.37 2.01 8.98
CA ALA A 63 4.27 1.85 10.43
C ALA A 63 2.99 1.11 10.83
N GLY A 64 1.85 1.46 10.23
CA GLY A 64 0.56 0.79 10.48
C GLY A 64 0.55 -0.67 10.04
N LEU A 65 1.04 -0.95 8.84
CA LEU A 65 1.14 -2.31 8.29
C LEU A 65 2.02 -3.20 9.18
N THR A 66 3.23 -2.75 9.49
CA THR A 66 4.19 -3.54 10.27
C THR A 66 3.78 -3.70 11.74
N ALA A 67 3.19 -2.69 12.35
CA ALA A 67 2.62 -2.77 13.69
C ALA A 67 1.51 -3.83 13.80
N SER A 68 0.77 -4.07 12.71
CA SER A 68 -0.28 -5.09 12.63
C SER A 68 0.20 -6.44 12.06
N GLY A 69 1.51 -6.61 11.84
CA GLY A 69 2.14 -7.88 11.49
C GLY A 69 2.26 -8.16 9.99
N CYS A 70 2.09 -7.14 9.14
CA CYS A 70 2.26 -7.26 7.70
C CYS A 70 3.69 -6.97 7.26
N ASN A 71 4.25 -7.81 6.40
CA ASN A 71 5.53 -7.54 5.74
C ASN A 71 5.35 -6.53 4.60
N VAL A 72 6.33 -5.69 4.39
CA VAL A 72 6.29 -4.63 3.38
C VAL A 72 7.51 -4.68 2.49
N VAL A 73 7.31 -4.59 1.18
CA VAL A 73 8.36 -4.36 0.19
C VAL A 73 8.21 -2.95 -0.37
N ARG A 74 9.19 -2.08 -0.12
CA ARG A 74 9.20 -0.72 -0.67
C ARG A 74 9.75 -0.73 -2.08
N LEU A 75 9.00 -0.18 -3.02
CA LEU A 75 9.37 -0.08 -4.42
C LEU A 75 9.99 1.29 -4.78
N GLY A 76 9.93 2.25 -3.86
CA GLY A 76 10.30 3.63 -4.15
C GLY A 76 9.36 4.29 -5.13
N VAL A 77 9.90 5.22 -5.93
CA VAL A 77 9.12 5.92 -6.96
C VAL A 77 8.83 4.95 -8.10
N THR A 78 7.57 4.55 -8.20
CA THR A 78 7.12 3.53 -9.16
C THR A 78 5.74 3.92 -9.70
N PRO A 79 5.51 3.92 -11.01
CA PRO A 79 4.22 4.24 -11.58
C PRO A 79 3.17 3.20 -11.20
N THR A 80 1.91 3.64 -11.12
CA THR A 80 0.76 2.81 -10.71
C THR A 80 0.71 1.43 -11.38
N PRO A 81 0.83 1.30 -12.73
CA PRO A 81 0.83 -0.01 -13.35
C PRO A 81 2.06 -0.87 -12.99
N GLY A 82 3.18 -0.24 -12.65
CA GLY A 82 4.37 -0.94 -12.15
C GLY A 82 4.12 -1.58 -10.77
N VAL A 83 3.43 -0.88 -9.88
CA VAL A 83 3.04 -1.43 -8.57
C VAL A 83 2.09 -2.61 -8.75
N ALA A 84 1.05 -2.49 -9.57
CA ALA A 84 0.12 -3.58 -9.84
C ALA A 84 0.85 -4.82 -10.43
N TYR A 85 1.74 -4.61 -11.39
CA TYR A 85 2.55 -5.68 -11.96
C TYR A 85 3.44 -6.38 -10.93
N LEU A 86 4.15 -5.60 -10.10
CA LEU A 86 5.05 -6.13 -9.08
C LEU A 86 4.31 -6.82 -7.94
N THR A 87 3.09 -6.40 -7.63
CA THR A 87 2.22 -7.12 -6.68
C THR A 87 2.04 -8.58 -7.11
N VAL A 88 1.68 -8.80 -8.36
CA VAL A 88 1.53 -10.14 -8.94
C VAL A 88 2.87 -10.88 -8.99
N LYS A 89 3.91 -10.21 -9.50
CA LYS A 89 5.22 -10.82 -9.71
C LYS A 89 5.89 -11.29 -8.43
N LEU A 90 5.71 -10.56 -7.35
CA LEU A 90 6.26 -10.86 -6.02
C LEU A 90 5.33 -11.74 -5.17
N HIS A 91 4.20 -12.17 -5.72
CA HIS A 91 3.18 -12.94 -5.00
C HIS A 91 2.75 -12.26 -3.70
N ALA A 92 2.70 -10.93 -3.69
CA ALA A 92 2.24 -10.16 -2.54
C ALA A 92 0.71 -10.28 -2.39
N ASP A 93 0.23 -10.20 -1.16
CA ASP A 93 -1.22 -10.27 -0.89
C ASP A 93 -1.95 -9.00 -1.34
N ALA A 94 -1.25 -7.87 -1.38
CA ALA A 94 -1.76 -6.63 -1.94
C ALA A 94 -0.63 -5.70 -2.43
N GLY A 95 -1.01 -4.75 -3.28
CA GLY A 95 -0.18 -3.63 -3.68
C GLY A 95 -0.80 -2.30 -3.26
N VAL A 96 0.05 -1.34 -2.92
CA VAL A 96 -0.38 0.02 -2.59
C VAL A 96 0.42 1.02 -3.41
N VAL A 97 -0.27 2.00 -3.98
CA VAL A 97 0.38 3.17 -4.58
C VAL A 97 -0.05 4.44 -3.87
N ILE A 98 0.93 5.26 -3.51
CA ILE A 98 0.70 6.58 -2.93
C ILE A 98 0.85 7.61 -4.04
N SER A 99 -0.30 8.08 -4.52
CA SER A 99 -0.40 9.02 -5.63
C SER A 99 -1.81 9.59 -5.75
N ALA A 100 -1.92 10.84 -6.18
CA ALA A 100 -3.20 11.45 -6.58
C ALA A 100 -3.28 11.69 -8.09
N SER A 101 -2.50 10.96 -8.89
CA SER A 101 -2.53 11.06 -10.37
C SER A 101 -2.28 12.49 -10.87
N HIS A 102 -3.28 13.11 -11.50
CA HIS A 102 -3.24 14.46 -12.09
C HIS A 102 -3.80 15.56 -11.18
N ASN A 103 -4.16 15.24 -9.94
CA ASN A 103 -4.63 16.26 -8.99
C ASN A 103 -3.51 17.28 -8.66
N PRO A 104 -3.84 18.50 -8.19
CA PRO A 104 -2.86 19.46 -7.70
C PRO A 104 -1.86 18.85 -6.72
N PHE A 105 -0.68 19.45 -6.60
CA PHE A 105 0.44 18.85 -5.86
C PHE A 105 0.19 18.74 -4.34
N GLU A 106 -0.70 19.54 -3.80
CA GLU A 106 -1.14 19.51 -2.39
C GLU A 106 -1.95 18.25 -2.06
N HIS A 107 -2.58 17.64 -3.07
CA HIS A 107 -3.33 16.42 -2.90
C HIS A 107 -2.41 15.20 -2.93
N ASN A 108 -2.83 14.15 -2.25
CA ASN A 108 -2.26 12.82 -2.41
C ASN A 108 -3.37 11.76 -2.26
N GLY A 109 -3.02 10.49 -2.43
CA GLY A 109 -3.97 9.40 -2.32
C GLY A 109 -3.29 8.08 -1.96
N ILE A 110 -4.08 7.16 -1.43
CA ILE A 110 -3.69 5.78 -1.16
C ILE A 110 -4.63 4.88 -1.94
N LYS A 111 -4.11 4.22 -2.97
CA LYS A 111 -4.84 3.28 -3.80
C LYS A 111 -4.30 1.88 -3.59
N MET A 112 -5.20 0.90 -3.43
CA MET A 112 -4.83 -0.48 -3.16
C MET A 112 -5.23 -1.40 -4.31
N PHE A 113 -4.41 -2.44 -4.50
CA PHE A 113 -4.61 -3.53 -5.47
C PHE A 113 -4.63 -4.86 -4.73
N SER A 114 -5.42 -5.79 -5.23
CA SER A 114 -5.38 -7.19 -4.80
C SER A 114 -4.06 -7.87 -5.21
N GLY A 115 -3.78 -9.03 -4.65
CA GLY A 115 -2.64 -9.86 -5.05
C GLY A 115 -2.64 -10.26 -6.52
N GLU A 116 -3.75 -10.10 -7.21
CA GLU A 116 -3.92 -10.33 -8.65
C GLU A 116 -3.66 -9.05 -9.48
N GLY A 117 -3.34 -7.93 -8.85
CA GLY A 117 -3.03 -6.67 -9.50
C GLY A 117 -4.25 -5.85 -9.95
N PHE A 118 -5.46 -6.24 -9.55
CA PHE A 118 -6.70 -5.51 -9.81
C PHE A 118 -7.09 -4.63 -8.62
N LYS A 119 -8.04 -3.72 -8.84
CA LYS A 119 -8.70 -2.99 -7.75
C LYS A 119 -9.19 -3.99 -6.69
N LEU A 120 -9.13 -3.62 -5.41
CA LEU A 120 -9.74 -4.43 -4.35
C LEU A 120 -11.24 -4.63 -4.63
N SER A 121 -11.77 -5.75 -4.17
CA SER A 121 -13.22 -5.96 -4.18
C SER A 121 -13.91 -4.95 -3.26
N ASP A 122 -15.12 -4.54 -3.61
CA ASP A 122 -15.89 -3.61 -2.81
C ASP A 122 -16.09 -4.12 -1.37
N ALA A 123 -16.28 -5.43 -1.20
CA ALA A 123 -16.39 -6.06 0.12
C ALA A 123 -15.13 -5.89 0.97
N LEU A 124 -13.94 -6.00 0.38
CA LEU A 124 -12.68 -5.80 1.10
C LEU A 124 -12.43 -4.32 1.39
N GLU A 125 -12.78 -3.42 0.47
CA GLU A 125 -12.74 -1.96 0.73
C GLU A 125 -13.67 -1.58 1.88
N GLU A 126 -14.89 -2.12 1.94
CA GLU A 126 -15.85 -1.89 3.02
C GLU A 126 -15.36 -2.44 4.36
N GLU A 127 -14.74 -3.61 4.37
CA GLU A 127 -14.13 -4.20 5.57
C GLU A 127 -13.01 -3.30 6.10
N ILE A 128 -12.07 -2.89 5.24
CA ILE A 128 -10.97 -1.99 5.60
C ILE A 128 -11.53 -0.66 6.10
N GLU A 129 -12.51 -0.08 5.41
CA GLU A 129 -13.15 1.17 5.81
C GLU A 129 -13.83 1.07 7.18
N SER A 130 -14.51 -0.03 7.45
CA SER A 130 -15.16 -0.26 8.75
C SER A 130 -14.14 -0.28 9.90
N LEU A 131 -12.96 -0.86 9.66
CA LEU A 131 -11.86 -0.85 10.63
C LEU A 131 -11.26 0.54 10.82
N ILE A 132 -11.11 1.30 9.72
CA ILE A 132 -10.59 2.68 9.79
C ILE A 132 -11.54 3.57 10.60
N LEU A 133 -12.84 3.45 10.40
CA LEU A 133 -13.86 4.27 11.04
C LEU A 133 -14.26 3.77 12.44
N ARG A 134 -13.81 2.60 12.84
CA ARG A 134 -14.09 2.04 14.16
C ARG A 134 -13.50 2.92 15.25
N GLU A 135 -14.26 3.18 16.31
CA GLU A 135 -13.76 3.85 17.50
C GLU A 135 -12.71 3.01 18.25
N GLY A 136 -11.76 3.69 18.86
CA GLY A 136 -10.68 3.07 19.62
C GLY A 136 -9.52 2.58 18.77
N GLU A 137 -8.57 1.92 19.42
CA GLU A 137 -7.33 1.45 18.80
C GLU A 137 -7.54 0.09 18.12
N LEU A 138 -6.86 -0.10 16.99
CA LEU A 138 -6.78 -1.40 16.35
C LEU A 138 -5.68 -2.25 17.00
N PRO A 139 -5.82 -3.59 17.00
CA PRO A 139 -4.83 -4.46 17.63
C PRO A 139 -3.48 -4.38 16.91
N VAL A 140 -2.42 -4.33 17.71
CA VAL A 140 -1.03 -4.35 17.24
C VAL A 140 -0.34 -5.64 17.68
N LYS A 141 0.76 -5.97 17.01
CA LYS A 141 1.60 -7.12 17.30
C LYS A 141 2.83 -6.73 18.11
N THR A 142 3.51 -7.70 18.69
CA THR A 142 4.77 -7.50 19.44
C THR A 142 5.79 -8.55 19.06
N GLY A 143 7.06 -8.25 19.33
CA GLY A 143 8.18 -9.18 19.13
C GLY A 143 8.24 -9.74 17.70
N ALA A 144 8.41 -11.05 17.60
CA ALA A 144 8.53 -11.73 16.30
C ALA A 144 7.26 -11.68 15.41
N ALA A 145 6.11 -11.26 15.96
CA ALA A 145 4.88 -11.10 15.21
C ALA A 145 4.78 -9.76 14.46
N LEU A 146 5.69 -8.80 14.72
CA LEU A 146 5.80 -7.58 13.93
C LEU A 146 6.12 -7.88 12.47
N GLY A 147 5.59 -7.07 11.56
CA GLY A 147 5.99 -7.09 10.16
C GLY A 147 7.41 -6.57 9.96
N GLN A 148 8.01 -6.92 8.83
CA GLN A 148 9.34 -6.47 8.42
C GLN A 148 9.23 -5.61 7.17
N VAL A 149 10.17 -4.68 7.02
CA VAL A 149 10.30 -3.86 5.81
C VAL A 149 11.52 -4.33 5.03
N MET A 150 11.34 -4.51 3.74
CA MET A 150 12.40 -4.82 2.79
C MET A 150 12.41 -3.75 1.70
N ASP A 151 13.58 -3.31 1.31
CA ASP A 151 13.75 -2.44 0.15
C ASP A 151 13.89 -3.32 -1.10
N GLY A 152 13.01 -3.12 -2.06
CA GLY A 152 13.13 -3.74 -3.37
C GLY A 152 14.22 -3.02 -4.17
N ALA A 153 15.34 -3.69 -4.44
CA ALA A 153 16.29 -3.22 -5.43
C ALA A 153 15.81 -3.68 -6.81
N PHE A 154 15.41 -2.74 -7.67
CA PHE A 154 15.00 -3.06 -9.04
C PHE A 154 16.11 -2.72 -10.00
N THR A 155 16.64 -3.72 -10.68
CA THR A 155 17.48 -3.51 -11.86
C THR A 155 16.59 -3.59 -13.09
N ALA A 156 16.32 -2.46 -13.72
CA ALA A 156 15.70 -2.44 -15.03
C ALA A 156 16.70 -2.99 -16.05
N VAL A 157 16.53 -4.23 -16.47
CA VAL A 157 17.25 -4.76 -17.63
C VAL A 157 16.44 -4.41 -18.86
N THR A 158 16.82 -3.33 -19.52
CA THR A 158 16.21 -2.88 -20.76
C THR A 158 16.73 -3.70 -21.94
N SER A 159 16.18 -4.89 -22.17
CA SER A 159 16.44 -5.63 -23.40
C SER A 159 15.24 -5.70 -24.34
N ASP A 160 14.06 -5.24 -23.91
CA ASP A 160 12.88 -5.17 -24.77
C ASP A 160 12.25 -3.77 -24.68
N SER A 161 12.54 -2.94 -25.68
CA SER A 161 12.03 -1.58 -25.79
C SER A 161 10.50 -1.47 -25.93
N LYS A 162 9.79 -2.59 -26.05
CA LYS A 162 8.34 -2.62 -26.24
C LYS A 162 7.55 -2.87 -24.95
N ASN A 163 8.19 -3.32 -23.88
CA ASN A 163 7.51 -3.50 -22.60
C ASN A 163 8.46 -3.27 -21.42
N PRO A 164 8.58 -2.01 -20.94
CA PRO A 164 9.51 -1.64 -19.87
C PRO A 164 9.22 -2.36 -18.53
N TYR A 165 8.02 -2.92 -18.34
CA TYR A 165 7.65 -3.61 -17.11
C TYR A 165 7.95 -5.12 -17.14
N LYS A 166 8.29 -5.69 -18.30
CA LYS A 166 8.52 -7.13 -18.48
C LYS A 166 9.83 -7.63 -17.88
N GLN A 167 10.71 -6.73 -17.44
CA GLN A 167 12.07 -7.04 -17.00
C GLN A 167 12.47 -6.41 -15.67
N MET A 168 11.52 -6.05 -14.83
CA MET A 168 11.83 -5.62 -13.46
C MET A 168 12.08 -6.85 -12.60
N TYR A 169 13.31 -7.03 -12.15
CA TYR A 169 13.70 -8.09 -11.21
C TYR A 169 13.94 -7.49 -9.83
N VAL A 170 13.50 -8.19 -8.79
CA VAL A 170 13.94 -7.93 -7.43
C VAL A 170 15.22 -8.72 -7.23
N SER A 171 16.33 -8.02 -6.99
CA SER A 171 17.55 -8.66 -6.51
C SER A 171 17.52 -8.69 -4.99
N ASN A 172 17.65 -9.88 -4.41
CA ASN A 172 17.87 -10.03 -2.98
C ASN A 172 19.26 -9.55 -2.58
#